data_b87929d6ca1fca6400cff3d8e825a911
#
_entry.id   b87929d6ca1fca6400cff3d8e825a911
#
_cell.length_a   1.000
_cell.length_b   1.000
_cell.length_c   1.000
_cell.angle_alpha   90.00
_cell.angle_beta   90.00
_cell.angle_gamma   90.00
#
_symmetry.space_group_name_H-M   'P 1'
#
loop_
_entity.id
_entity.type
_entity.pdbx_description
1 polymer ?
#
loop_
_entity_poly.entity_id
_entity_poly.type
_entity_poly.pdbx_seq_one_letter_code
_entity_poly.pdbx_strand_id
1 'polypeptide(L)'
;MDQPYLTVDIERRGYGRRYTELPVDVLSRQGFSIDFTGAYVRPEMIDIRPGDIVRWRDGERRVQATVAEVQRDDSALHVSVTGLTPLPPEAFFP
;
A
#
# COMPACT_ATOMS: atom_id res chain seq x y z
N MET A 1 4.50 16.95 -18.23
CA MET A 1 4.92 16.96 -16.82
C MET A 1 4.52 15.66 -16.16
N ASP A 2 5.48 15.00 -15.62
CA ASP A 2 5.25 13.69 -15.04
C ASP A 2 4.82 13.82 -13.60
N GLN A 3 3.70 13.22 -13.27
CA GLN A 3 3.34 13.06 -11.88
C GLN A 3 4.06 11.85 -11.33
N PRO A 4 4.63 11.97 -10.13
CA PRO A 4 5.23 10.79 -9.53
C PRO A 4 4.15 9.73 -9.32
N TYR A 5 4.52 8.50 -9.61
CA TYR A 5 3.62 7.39 -9.30
C TYR A 5 3.49 7.25 -7.80
N LEU A 6 2.25 7.07 -7.35
CA LEU A 6 2.01 6.72 -5.96
C LEU A 6 2.23 5.21 -5.84
N THR A 7 3.11 4.82 -4.94
CA THR A 7 3.39 3.41 -4.73
C THR A 7 3.46 3.08 -3.24
N VAL A 8 3.19 1.82 -2.92
CA VAL A 8 3.30 1.31 -1.57
C VAL A 8 4.07 -0.01 -1.59
N ASP A 9 4.76 -0.29 -0.49
CA ASP A 9 5.39 -1.59 -0.27
C ASP A 9 4.53 -2.36 0.72
N ILE A 10 4.29 -3.63 0.44
CA ILE A 10 3.47 -4.49 1.29
C ILE A 10 4.33 -5.63 1.81
N GLU A 11 4.29 -5.85 3.11
CA GLU A 11 4.99 -6.94 3.75
C GLU A 11 4.02 -7.74 4.62
N ARG A 12 4.14 -9.04 4.61
CA ARG A 12 3.32 -9.91 5.45
C ARG A 12 4.17 -10.47 6.57
N ARG A 13 3.69 -10.33 7.78
CA ARG A 13 4.42 -10.82 8.96
C ARG A 13 4.68 -12.32 8.84
N GLY A 14 5.93 -12.71 9.02
CA GLY A 14 6.33 -14.10 8.93
C GLY A 14 6.55 -14.63 7.53
N TYR A 15 6.21 -13.85 6.52
CA TYR A 15 6.35 -14.27 5.12
C TYR A 15 7.23 -13.35 4.28
N GLY A 16 7.53 -12.15 4.80
CA GLY A 16 8.36 -11.20 4.09
C GLY A 16 7.60 -10.32 3.13
N ARG A 17 8.34 -9.78 2.16
CA ARG A 17 7.79 -8.79 1.23
C ARG A 17 6.83 -9.44 0.24
N ARG A 18 5.64 -8.86 0.14
CA ARG A 18 4.62 -9.32 -0.82
C ARG A 18 4.64 -8.50 -2.10
N TYR A 19 4.77 -7.19 -1.96
CA TYR A 19 4.80 -6.28 -3.10
C TYR A 19 5.80 -5.19 -2.85
N THR A 20 6.54 -4.81 -3.89
CA THR A 20 7.46 -3.69 -3.86
C THR A 20 6.98 -2.68 -4.89
N GLU A 21 6.85 -1.41 -4.47
CA GLU A 21 6.42 -0.33 -5.34
C GLU A 21 5.13 -0.66 -6.07
N LEU A 22 4.14 -1.17 -5.33
CA LEU A 22 2.82 -1.46 -5.89
C LEU A 22 2.14 -0.13 -6.22
N PRO A 23 1.78 0.10 -7.49
CA PRO A 23 1.13 1.34 -7.86
C PRO A 23 -0.28 1.44 -7.27
N VAL A 24 -0.61 2.62 -6.77
CA VAL A 24 -1.94 2.90 -6.24
C VAL A 24 -2.46 4.19 -6.86
N ASP A 25 -3.77 4.35 -6.89
CA ASP A 25 -4.41 5.51 -7.51
C ASP A 25 -4.67 6.62 -6.49
N VAL A 26 -5.00 6.24 -5.27
CA VAL A 26 -5.23 7.17 -4.17
C VAL A 26 -4.42 6.69 -2.99
N LEU A 27 -3.75 7.61 -2.33
CA LEU A 27 -2.94 7.30 -1.16
C LEU A 27 -3.10 8.39 -0.13
N SER A 28 -3.46 8.01 1.09
CA SER A 28 -3.62 8.94 2.19
C SER A 28 -3.18 8.26 3.48
N ARG A 29 -3.18 9.01 4.58
CA ARG A 29 -2.83 8.47 5.88
C ARG A 29 -3.86 7.48 6.40
N GLN A 30 -5.03 7.39 5.77
CA GLN A 30 -6.09 6.48 6.16
C GLN A 30 -6.08 5.20 5.34
N GLY A 31 -5.35 5.18 4.22
CA GLY A 31 -5.27 4.01 3.37
C GLY A 31 -5.00 4.34 1.93
N PHE A 32 -5.28 3.38 1.07
CA PHE A 32 -5.06 3.57 -0.36
C PHE A 32 -6.11 2.80 -1.16
N SER A 33 -6.21 3.15 -2.43
CA SER A 33 -7.07 2.41 -3.33
C SER A 33 -6.40 2.22 -4.67
N ILE A 34 -6.80 1.15 -5.36
CA ILE A 34 -6.32 0.82 -6.68
C ILE A 34 -7.54 0.64 -7.57
N ASP A 35 -7.54 1.35 -8.69
CA ASP A 35 -8.62 1.27 -9.68
C ASP A 35 -8.15 0.34 -10.80
N PHE A 36 -8.87 -0.75 -11.00
CA PHE A 36 -8.55 -1.75 -12.01
C PHE A 36 -9.40 -1.61 -13.28
N THR A 37 -10.18 -0.54 -13.38
CA THR A 37 -11.00 -0.31 -14.58
C THR A 37 -10.12 -0.30 -15.82
N GLY A 38 -10.42 -1.18 -16.76
CA GLY A 38 -9.63 -1.28 -17.97
C GLY A 38 -8.32 -2.03 -17.83
N ALA A 39 -7.99 -2.53 -16.64
CA ALA A 39 -6.76 -3.27 -16.42
C ALA A 39 -6.98 -4.77 -16.65
N TYR A 40 -5.90 -5.48 -16.96
CA TYR A 40 -5.96 -6.93 -17.08
C TYR A 40 -6.00 -7.63 -15.73
N VAL A 41 -5.47 -6.95 -14.69
CA VAL A 41 -5.45 -7.48 -13.33
C VAL A 41 -6.77 -7.14 -12.66
N ARG A 42 -7.32 -8.09 -11.91
CA ARG A 42 -8.55 -7.87 -11.16
C ARG A 42 -8.26 -7.65 -9.68
N PRO A 43 -9.17 -6.98 -8.95
CA PRO A 43 -8.94 -6.71 -7.53
C PRO A 43 -8.63 -7.96 -6.70
N GLU A 44 -9.27 -9.09 -7.00
CA GLU A 44 -9.04 -10.31 -6.26
C GLU A 44 -7.66 -10.94 -6.49
N MET A 45 -6.93 -10.48 -7.49
CA MET A 45 -5.58 -10.97 -7.76
C MET A 45 -4.52 -10.32 -6.89
N ILE A 46 -4.86 -9.22 -6.24
CA ILE A 46 -3.94 -8.54 -5.32
C ILE A 46 -4.18 -9.08 -3.92
N ASP A 47 -3.21 -9.82 -3.40
CA ASP A 47 -3.34 -10.51 -2.12
C ASP A 47 -2.84 -9.61 -0.99
N ILE A 48 -3.72 -8.77 -0.48
CA ILE A 48 -3.47 -7.91 0.66
C ILE A 48 -4.50 -8.29 1.72
N ARG A 49 -4.05 -8.46 2.96
CA ARG A 49 -4.91 -8.94 4.06
C ARG A 49 -4.76 -8.06 5.28
N PRO A 50 -5.78 -7.99 6.14
CA PRO A 50 -5.63 -7.34 7.44
C PRO A 50 -4.43 -7.89 8.19
N GLY A 51 -3.67 -6.99 8.81
CA GLY A 51 -2.44 -7.35 9.50
C GLY A 51 -1.18 -7.19 8.65
N ASP A 52 -1.31 -7.06 7.33
CA ASP A 52 -0.16 -6.76 6.49
C ASP A 52 0.41 -5.39 6.83
N ILE A 53 1.68 -5.21 6.57
CA ILE A 53 2.39 -3.96 6.84
C ILE A 53 2.53 -3.20 5.54
N VAL A 54 2.18 -1.92 5.58
CA VAL A 54 2.27 -1.04 4.42
C VAL A 54 3.27 0.05 4.72
N ARG A 55 4.18 0.29 3.78
CA ARG A 55 5.15 1.38 3.87
C ARG A 55 5.08 2.23 2.61
N TRP A 56 5.15 3.54 2.81
CA TRP A 56 5.18 4.45 1.67
C TRP A 56 5.86 5.75 2.06
N ARG A 57 6.11 6.58 1.04
CA ARG A 57 6.70 7.90 1.26
C ARG A 57 5.58 8.93 1.37
N ASP A 58 5.59 9.66 2.49
CA ASP A 58 4.67 10.77 2.75
C ASP A 58 5.51 12.04 2.78
N GLY A 59 5.59 12.72 1.63
CA GLY A 59 6.51 13.84 1.49
C GLY A 59 7.94 13.35 1.51
N GLU A 60 8.76 13.91 2.41
CA GLU A 60 10.15 13.50 2.55
C GLU A 60 10.35 12.38 3.57
N ARG A 61 9.27 12.02 4.27
CA ARG A 61 9.33 11.00 5.29
C ARG A 61 8.76 9.69 4.77
N ARG A 62 9.31 8.62 5.26
CA ARG A 62 8.68 7.32 5.05
C ARG A 62 7.86 6.96 6.28
N VAL A 63 6.73 6.35 6.01
CA VAL A 63 5.78 5.98 7.06
C VAL A 63 5.42 4.53 6.92
N GLN A 64 4.90 3.96 8.01
CA GLN A 64 4.47 2.59 8.08
C GLN A 64 3.11 2.54 8.75
N ALA A 65 2.26 1.65 8.29
CA ALA A 65 0.96 1.41 8.90
C ALA A 65 0.62 -0.05 8.75
N THR A 66 -0.45 -0.47 9.43
CA THR A 66 -0.94 -1.84 9.36
C THR A 66 -2.28 -1.84 8.65
N VAL A 67 -2.47 -2.80 7.75
CA VAL A 67 -3.75 -2.97 7.07
C VAL A 67 -4.80 -3.37 8.09
N ALA A 68 -5.86 -2.56 8.18
CA ALA A 68 -6.98 -2.81 9.08
C ALA A 68 -8.11 -3.53 8.37
N GLU A 69 -8.43 -3.09 7.15
CA GLU A 69 -9.56 -3.63 6.41
C GLU A 69 -9.27 -3.57 4.92
N VAL A 70 -9.77 -4.57 4.21
CA VAL A 70 -9.64 -4.65 2.75
C VAL A 70 -11.02 -4.85 2.17
N GLN A 71 -11.42 -3.97 1.26
CA GLN A 71 -12.70 -4.07 0.55
C GLN A 71 -12.43 -4.13 -0.94
N ARG A 72 -13.11 -5.06 -1.59
CA ARG A 72 -13.00 -5.25 -3.03
C ARG A 72 -14.38 -5.15 -3.67
N ASP A 73 -14.45 -4.43 -4.76
CA ASP A 73 -15.63 -4.48 -5.63
C ASP A 73 -15.19 -4.97 -7.01
N ASP A 74 -16.05 -4.83 -8.01
CA ASP A 74 -15.77 -5.38 -9.33
C ASP A 74 -14.58 -4.71 -10.03
N SER A 75 -14.26 -3.48 -9.67
CA SER A 75 -13.27 -2.69 -10.38
C SER A 75 -12.21 -2.05 -9.50
N ALA A 76 -12.31 -2.18 -8.19
CA ALA A 76 -11.40 -1.47 -7.30
C ALA A 76 -11.08 -2.25 -6.03
N LEU A 77 -9.95 -1.90 -5.45
CA LEU A 77 -9.49 -2.41 -4.18
C LEU A 77 -9.31 -1.22 -3.25
N HIS A 78 -9.93 -1.27 -2.07
CA HIS A 78 -9.84 -0.22 -1.06
C HIS A 78 -9.24 -0.80 0.21
N VAL A 79 -8.15 -0.20 0.67
CA VAL A 79 -7.43 -0.67 1.87
C VAL A 79 -7.42 0.43 2.90
N SER A 80 -7.91 0.13 4.10
CA SER A 80 -7.83 1.03 5.25
C SER A 80 -6.67 0.60 6.12
N VAL A 81 -5.93 1.57 6.65
CA VAL A 81 -4.78 1.30 7.50
C VAL A 81 -4.95 1.95 8.86
N THR A 82 -4.19 1.44 9.82
CA THR A 82 -4.19 1.96 11.19
C THR A 82 -2.76 1.93 11.71
N GLY A 83 -2.50 2.64 12.82
CA GLY A 83 -1.19 2.62 13.47
C GLY A 83 -0.11 3.30 12.66
N LEU A 84 -0.46 4.39 11.96
CA LEU A 84 0.52 5.12 11.15
C LEU A 84 1.66 5.64 12.01
N THR A 85 2.89 5.29 11.65
CA THR A 85 4.08 5.76 12.34
C THR A 85 5.15 6.17 11.35
N PRO A 86 5.91 7.24 11.65
CA PRO A 86 7.06 7.56 10.81
C PRO A 86 8.17 6.54 11.05
N LEU A 87 8.94 6.25 10.01
CA LEU A 87 10.09 5.38 10.12
C LEU A 87 11.35 6.21 10.30
N PRO A 88 12.29 5.79 11.16
CA PRO A 88 13.57 6.46 11.27
C PRO A 88 14.39 6.29 9.98
N PRO A 89 15.26 7.25 9.64
CA PRO A 89 16.02 7.19 8.39
C PRO A 89 16.80 5.89 8.22
N GLU A 90 17.35 5.36 9.27
CA GLU A 90 18.14 4.13 9.22
C GLU A 90 17.33 2.90 8.88
N ALA A 91 16.01 2.97 8.95
CA ALA A 91 15.14 1.87 8.56
C ALA A 91 15.13 1.61 7.06
N PHE A 92 15.70 2.52 6.27
CA PHE A 92 15.70 2.42 4.81
C PHE A 92 17.00 1.87 4.26
N PHE A 93 17.97 1.68 5.10
CA PHE A 93 19.24 1.11 4.67
C PHE A 93 19.21 -0.38 4.86
N PRO A 94 19.55 -1.14 3.83
CA PRO A 94 19.59 -2.58 3.91
C PRO A 94 20.65 -3.06 4.86
#